data_7268c8ec44e5390036716f4578124a5d
#
_entry.id   7268c8ec44e5390036716f4578124a5d
#
_cell.length_a   1.000
_cell.length_b   1.000
_cell.length_c   1.000
_cell.angle_alpha   90.00
_cell.angle_beta   90.00
_cell.angle_gamma   90.00
#
_symmetry.space_group_name_H-M   'P 1'
#
loop_
_entity.id
_entity.type
_entity.pdbx_description
1 polymer ?
#
loop_
_entity_poly.entity_id
_entity_poly.type
_entity_poly.pdbx_seq_one_letter_code
_entity_poly.pdbx_strand_id
1 'polypeptide(L)'
;DALCLAVLSAQAQQNLAATEGAIAGLSDEMTTASVDDLVGRAVQLFLSSQRHDLTWVMAASELRLYAAREASLRPEYVADVAHMSELFATMISEAAAQCGLTFILPPLEAVSVLQAVYEHTTIMGLIEGAAPDSPAPGDRLAAVFRSMLRPLD
;
A
#
# COMPACT_ATOMS: atom_id res chain seq x y z
N ASP A 1 5.55 24.63 -1.13
CA ASP A 1 5.42 23.50 -2.05
C ASP A 1 6.44 22.41 -1.71
N ALA A 2 7.77 22.71 -1.69
CA ALA A 2 8.81 21.75 -1.30
C ALA A 2 8.62 21.18 0.11
N LEU A 3 8.11 21.95 1.05
CA LEU A 3 7.83 21.49 2.42
C LEU A 3 6.73 20.42 2.43
N CYS A 4 5.68 20.61 1.65
CA CYS A 4 4.57 19.63 1.57
C CYS A 4 5.05 18.30 0.99
N LEU A 5 5.87 18.34 -0.06
CA LEU A 5 6.49 17.13 -0.64
C LEU A 5 7.42 16.45 0.38
N ALA A 6 8.27 17.22 1.06
CA ALA A 6 9.18 16.66 2.07
C ALA A 6 8.43 15.98 3.22
N VAL A 7 7.31 16.54 3.67
CA VAL A 7 6.47 15.93 4.71
C VAL A 7 5.84 14.63 4.22
N LEU A 8 5.34 14.59 2.98
CA LEU A 8 4.77 13.37 2.41
C LEU A 8 5.82 12.29 2.18
N SER A 9 6.98 12.64 1.65
CA SER A 9 8.10 11.72 1.45
C SER A 9 8.57 11.12 2.78
N ALA A 10 8.72 11.95 3.81
CA ALA A 10 9.07 11.48 5.16
C ALA A 10 8.03 10.52 5.74
N GLN A 11 6.73 10.81 5.56
CA GLN A 11 5.67 9.91 6.02
C GLN A 11 5.63 8.61 5.23
N ALA A 12 5.83 8.67 3.92
CA ALA A 12 5.89 7.48 3.08
C ALA A 12 7.05 6.55 3.49
N GLN A 13 8.22 7.12 3.81
CA GLN A 13 9.36 6.38 4.34
C GLN A 13 9.06 5.74 5.71
N GLN A 14 8.37 6.46 6.59
CA GLN A 14 7.95 5.90 7.89
C GLN A 14 6.96 4.74 7.72
N ASN A 15 6.00 4.88 6.82
CA ASN A 15 5.03 3.84 6.51
C ASN A 15 5.72 2.60 5.91
N LEU A 16 6.70 2.80 5.02
CA LEU A 16 7.48 1.72 4.45
C LEU A 16 8.26 0.96 5.53
N ALA A 17 9.02 1.67 6.37
CA ALA A 17 9.78 1.07 7.45
C ALA A 17 8.89 0.30 8.45
N ALA A 18 7.70 0.84 8.76
CA ALA A 18 6.73 0.15 9.62
C ALA A 18 6.18 -1.13 8.96
N THR A 19 5.96 -1.10 7.63
CA THR A 19 5.52 -2.27 6.88
C THR A 19 6.61 -3.32 6.78
N GLU A 20 7.87 -2.93 6.56
CA GLU A 20 9.03 -3.84 6.58
C GLU A 20 9.17 -4.55 7.94
N GLY A 21 9.07 -3.80 9.02
CA GLY A 21 9.11 -4.36 10.38
C GLY A 21 7.97 -5.34 10.64
N ALA A 22 6.78 -5.05 10.11
CA ALA A 22 5.62 -5.92 10.23
C ALA A 22 5.77 -7.23 9.43
N ILE A 23 6.31 -7.14 8.20
CA ILE A 23 6.57 -8.30 7.34
C ILE A 23 7.68 -9.19 7.95
N ALA A 24 8.73 -8.59 8.49
CA ALA A 24 9.80 -9.34 9.18
C ALA A 24 9.24 -10.19 10.36
N GLY A 25 8.24 -9.66 11.07
CA GLY A 25 7.54 -10.39 12.14
C GLY A 25 6.70 -11.58 11.66
N LEU A 26 6.30 -11.60 10.38
CA LEU A 26 5.55 -12.73 9.81
C LEU A 26 6.42 -13.95 9.50
N SER A 27 7.72 -13.77 9.34
CA SER A 27 8.65 -14.84 8.90
C SER A 27 8.63 -16.06 9.83
N ASP A 28 8.42 -15.86 11.12
CA ASP A 28 8.36 -16.94 12.11
C ASP A 28 7.07 -17.77 12.06
N GLU A 29 6.00 -17.21 11.48
CA GLU A 29 4.68 -17.85 11.39
C GLU A 29 4.42 -18.53 10.03
N MET A 30 5.28 -18.28 9.04
CA MET A 30 5.09 -18.71 7.65
C MET A 30 5.13 -20.23 7.44
N THR A 31 5.62 -21.00 8.40
CA THR A 31 5.85 -22.45 8.26
C THR A 31 4.56 -23.29 8.30
N THR A 32 3.45 -22.75 8.79
CA THR A 32 2.21 -23.53 9.04
C THR A 32 0.92 -22.85 8.56
N ALA A 33 0.97 -21.58 8.17
CA ALA A 33 -0.21 -20.81 7.77
C ALA A 33 -0.59 -21.05 6.30
N SER A 34 -1.87 -21.00 5.98
CA SER A 34 -2.33 -21.00 4.59
C SER A 34 -1.95 -19.70 3.88
N VAL A 35 -1.87 -19.73 2.54
CA VAL A 35 -1.62 -18.51 1.74
C VAL A 35 -2.69 -17.43 2.02
N ASP A 36 -3.93 -17.84 2.25
CA ASP A 36 -5.03 -16.94 2.59
C ASP A 36 -4.81 -16.22 3.90
N ASP A 37 -4.38 -16.96 4.92
CA ASP A 37 -4.09 -16.38 6.24
C ASP A 37 -2.91 -15.42 6.16
N LEU A 38 -1.85 -15.78 5.41
CA LEU A 38 -0.67 -14.94 5.21
C LEU A 38 -1.01 -13.63 4.49
N VAL A 39 -1.79 -13.71 3.40
CA VAL A 39 -2.24 -12.52 2.66
C VAL A 39 -3.12 -11.63 3.54
N GLY A 40 -4.11 -12.21 4.23
CA GLY A 40 -4.97 -11.47 5.14
C GLY A 40 -4.17 -10.74 6.21
N ARG A 41 -3.19 -11.43 6.82
CA ARG A 41 -2.34 -10.84 7.86
C ARG A 41 -1.39 -9.76 7.33
N ALA A 42 -0.78 -9.97 6.17
CA ALA A 42 0.06 -8.98 5.52
C ALA A 42 -0.71 -7.68 5.23
N VAL A 43 -1.94 -7.80 4.73
CA VAL A 43 -2.83 -6.64 4.49
C VAL A 43 -3.21 -5.95 5.80
N GLN A 44 -3.54 -6.68 6.86
CA GLN A 44 -3.85 -6.10 8.17
C GLN A 44 -2.65 -5.34 8.74
N LEU A 45 -1.45 -5.90 8.65
CA LEU A 45 -0.21 -5.25 9.09
C LEU A 45 0.08 -4.00 8.26
N PHE A 46 -0.06 -4.07 6.94
CA PHE A 46 0.05 -2.90 6.07
C PHE A 46 -0.94 -1.81 6.50
N LEU A 47 -2.22 -2.14 6.65
CA LEU A 47 -3.22 -1.16 7.06
C LEU A 47 -2.92 -0.56 8.44
N SER A 48 -2.49 -1.37 9.41
CA SER A 48 -2.15 -0.87 10.74
C SER A 48 -0.91 0.03 10.76
N SER A 49 -0.01 -0.11 9.78
CA SER A 49 1.17 0.75 9.62
C SER A 49 0.87 2.08 8.96
N GLN A 50 -0.28 2.20 8.27
CA GLN A 50 -0.65 3.41 7.56
C GLN A 50 -1.27 4.45 8.51
N ARG A 51 -1.03 5.72 8.20
CA ARG A 51 -1.71 6.80 8.89
C ARG A 51 -3.09 7.04 8.27
N HIS A 52 -4.15 6.77 9.05
CA HIS A 52 -5.54 6.82 8.59
C HIS A 52 -6.33 8.00 9.15
N ASP A 53 -5.66 9.00 9.77
CA ASP A 53 -6.40 10.17 10.22
C ASP A 53 -6.93 10.97 9.02
N LEU A 54 -8.13 11.50 9.16
CA LEU A 54 -8.83 12.25 8.11
C LEU A 54 -7.97 13.38 7.55
N THR A 55 -7.27 14.10 8.41
CA THR A 55 -6.44 15.25 8.02
C THR A 55 -5.32 14.81 7.09
N TRP A 56 -4.67 13.69 7.39
CA TRP A 56 -3.60 13.16 6.56
C TRP A 56 -4.10 12.68 5.19
N VAL A 57 -5.19 11.91 5.16
CA VAL A 57 -5.76 11.38 3.91
C VAL A 57 -6.20 12.52 2.99
N MET A 58 -6.83 13.55 3.55
CA MET A 58 -7.23 14.74 2.80
C MET A 58 -6.02 15.51 2.27
N ALA A 59 -5.01 15.76 3.10
CA ALA A 59 -3.80 16.49 2.69
C ALA A 59 -3.05 15.76 1.56
N ALA A 60 -2.91 14.44 1.63
CA ALA A 60 -2.29 13.64 0.59
C ALA A 60 -3.07 13.71 -0.75
N SER A 61 -4.40 13.65 -0.68
CA SER A 61 -5.28 13.76 -1.84
C SER A 61 -5.21 15.15 -2.47
N GLU A 62 -5.23 16.20 -1.66
CA GLU A 62 -5.11 17.60 -2.12
C GLU A 62 -3.75 17.86 -2.78
N LEU A 63 -2.66 17.34 -2.22
CA LEU A 63 -1.35 17.52 -2.84
C LEU A 63 -1.26 16.81 -4.20
N ARG A 64 -1.85 15.63 -4.35
CA ARG A 64 -1.93 14.95 -5.65
C ARG A 64 -2.67 15.80 -6.67
N LEU A 65 -3.83 16.34 -6.30
CA LEU A 65 -4.61 17.23 -7.17
C LEU A 65 -3.85 18.54 -7.47
N TYR A 66 -3.09 19.03 -6.52
CA TYR A 66 -2.25 20.21 -6.69
C TYR A 66 -1.10 19.92 -7.67
N ALA A 67 -0.39 18.81 -7.51
CA ALA A 67 0.66 18.36 -8.44
C ALA A 67 0.12 18.14 -9.87
N ALA A 68 -1.12 17.67 -10.00
CA ALA A 68 -1.76 17.51 -11.30
C ALA A 68 -2.02 18.85 -12.01
N ARG A 69 -2.27 19.93 -11.26
CA ARG A 69 -2.52 21.27 -11.79
C ARG A 69 -1.25 22.12 -11.94
N GLU A 70 -0.27 21.94 -11.06
CA GLU A 70 0.96 22.73 -11.02
C GLU A 70 2.11 22.01 -11.75
N ALA A 71 2.43 22.52 -12.95
CA ALA A 71 3.42 21.89 -13.82
C ALA A 71 4.83 21.87 -13.22
N SER A 72 5.19 22.86 -12.39
CA SER A 72 6.49 22.96 -11.76
C SER A 72 6.74 21.90 -10.68
N LEU A 73 5.67 21.36 -10.08
CA LEU A 73 5.72 20.38 -9.00
C LEU A 73 5.74 18.93 -9.52
N ARG A 74 5.22 18.70 -10.73
CA ARG A 74 5.04 17.35 -11.29
C ARG A 74 6.30 16.49 -11.31
N PRO A 75 7.46 17.00 -11.78
CA PRO A 75 8.66 16.16 -11.88
C PRO A 75 9.10 15.59 -10.54
N GLU A 76 9.11 16.43 -9.51
CA GLU A 76 9.51 16.04 -8.16
C GLU A 76 8.49 15.07 -7.54
N TYR A 77 7.19 15.37 -7.66
CA TYR A 77 6.12 14.49 -7.18
C TYR A 77 6.17 13.11 -7.85
N VAL A 78 6.34 13.05 -9.17
CA VAL A 78 6.41 11.79 -9.92
C VAL A 78 7.65 10.99 -9.53
N ALA A 79 8.80 11.65 -9.34
CA ALA A 79 10.03 10.99 -8.92
C ALA A 79 9.89 10.37 -7.52
N ASP A 80 9.29 11.08 -6.56
CA ASP A 80 9.04 10.58 -5.21
C ASP A 80 8.09 9.37 -5.22
N VAL A 81 6.98 9.47 -5.95
CA VAL A 81 6.01 8.37 -6.07
C VAL A 81 6.65 7.14 -6.73
N ALA A 82 7.43 7.33 -7.81
CA ALA A 82 8.12 6.24 -8.49
C ALA A 82 9.11 5.55 -7.56
N HIS A 83 9.94 6.31 -6.86
CA HIS A 83 10.92 5.77 -5.92
C HIS A 83 10.26 4.94 -4.81
N MET A 84 9.19 5.46 -4.19
CA MET A 84 8.47 4.73 -3.15
C MET A 84 7.79 3.46 -3.69
N SER A 85 7.26 3.53 -4.91
CA SER A 85 6.65 2.37 -5.56
C SER A 85 7.67 1.26 -5.85
N GLU A 86 8.90 1.62 -6.25
CA GLU A 86 10.00 0.67 -6.47
C GLU A 86 10.42 -0.03 -5.18
N LEU A 87 10.58 0.72 -4.08
CA LEU A 87 10.90 0.16 -2.78
C LEU A 87 9.81 -0.81 -2.30
N PHE A 88 8.55 -0.40 -2.42
CA PHE A 88 7.42 -1.23 -2.04
C PHE A 88 7.29 -2.48 -2.90
N ALA A 89 7.51 -2.37 -4.23
CA ALA A 89 7.50 -3.50 -5.15
C ALA A 89 8.57 -4.53 -4.82
N THR A 90 9.78 -4.08 -4.49
CA THR A 90 10.88 -4.96 -4.03
C THR A 90 10.47 -5.71 -2.76
N MET A 91 10.02 -4.98 -1.74
CA MET A 91 9.62 -5.54 -0.45
C MET A 91 8.52 -6.60 -0.58
N ILE A 92 7.42 -6.31 -1.31
CA ILE A 92 6.32 -7.28 -1.46
C ILE A 92 6.70 -8.49 -2.32
N SER A 93 7.62 -8.29 -3.29
CA SER A 93 8.10 -9.40 -4.12
C SER A 93 8.97 -10.36 -3.32
N GLU A 94 9.86 -9.85 -2.49
CA GLU A 94 10.69 -10.63 -1.58
C GLU A 94 9.83 -11.39 -0.56
N ALA A 95 8.84 -10.72 0.03
CA ALA A 95 7.91 -11.36 0.94
C ALA A 95 7.08 -12.46 0.26
N ALA A 96 6.59 -12.24 -0.95
CA ALA A 96 5.88 -13.25 -1.72
C ALA A 96 6.78 -14.45 -2.04
N ALA A 97 8.02 -14.21 -2.48
CA ALA A 97 8.98 -15.27 -2.80
C ALA A 97 9.32 -16.14 -1.58
N GLN A 98 9.44 -15.56 -0.39
CA GLN A 98 9.63 -16.31 0.86
C GLN A 98 8.46 -17.25 1.17
N CYS A 99 7.25 -16.92 0.69
CA CYS A 99 6.06 -17.76 0.79
C CYS A 99 5.89 -18.75 -0.40
N GLY A 100 6.88 -18.85 -1.29
CA GLY A 100 6.77 -19.66 -2.51
C GLY A 100 5.76 -19.11 -3.52
N LEU A 101 5.55 -17.81 -3.53
CA LEU A 101 4.60 -17.10 -4.39
C LEU A 101 5.31 -16.09 -5.28
N THR A 102 4.67 -15.75 -6.39
CA THR A 102 5.07 -14.66 -7.28
C THR A 102 3.86 -13.89 -7.80
N PHE A 103 4.07 -12.69 -8.28
CA PHE A 103 3.02 -11.91 -8.90
C PHE A 103 2.75 -12.36 -10.34
N ILE A 104 1.49 -12.31 -10.77
CA ILE A 104 1.08 -12.53 -12.16
C ILE A 104 1.34 -11.28 -13.04
N LEU A 105 1.45 -10.11 -12.42
CA LEU A 105 1.79 -8.83 -13.04
C LEU A 105 3.24 -8.45 -12.69
N PRO A 106 3.88 -7.58 -13.48
CA PRO A 106 5.10 -6.94 -13.04
C PRO A 106 4.91 -6.27 -11.67
N PRO A 107 5.86 -6.40 -10.73
CA PRO A 107 5.68 -5.93 -9.36
C PRO A 107 5.25 -4.45 -9.23
N LEU A 108 5.79 -3.57 -10.08
CA LEU A 108 5.39 -2.15 -10.09
C LEU A 108 3.93 -1.95 -10.52
N GLU A 109 3.44 -2.76 -11.46
CA GLU A 109 2.02 -2.73 -11.87
C GLU A 109 1.13 -3.27 -10.75
N ALA A 110 1.55 -4.34 -10.08
CA ALA A 110 0.84 -4.86 -8.92
C ALA A 110 0.73 -3.80 -7.80
N VAL A 111 1.82 -3.11 -7.48
CA VAL A 111 1.82 -1.99 -6.52
C VAL A 111 0.87 -0.88 -6.96
N SER A 112 0.89 -0.49 -8.22
CA SER A 112 0.00 0.56 -8.75
C SER A 112 -1.48 0.19 -8.57
N VAL A 113 -1.84 -1.06 -8.85
CA VAL A 113 -3.22 -1.55 -8.63
C VAL A 113 -3.58 -1.54 -7.14
N LEU A 114 -2.69 -2.04 -6.27
CA LEU A 114 -2.91 -2.06 -4.82
C LEU A 114 -3.08 -0.65 -4.24
N GLN A 115 -2.26 0.29 -4.67
CA GLN A 115 -2.36 1.69 -4.27
C GLN A 115 -3.69 2.30 -4.70
N ALA A 116 -4.12 2.07 -5.95
CA ALA A 116 -5.40 2.57 -6.46
C ALA A 116 -6.60 2.01 -5.65
N VAL A 117 -6.57 0.72 -5.32
CA VAL A 117 -7.61 0.09 -4.49
C VAL A 117 -7.60 0.65 -3.08
N TYR A 118 -6.41 0.76 -2.47
CA TYR A 118 -6.26 1.32 -1.12
C TYR A 118 -6.79 2.75 -1.03
N GLU A 119 -6.38 3.62 -1.95
CA GLU A 119 -6.80 5.02 -1.99
C GLU A 119 -8.32 5.14 -2.20
N HIS A 120 -8.86 4.41 -3.17
CA HIS A 120 -10.28 4.43 -3.44
C HIS A 120 -11.09 3.97 -2.22
N THR A 121 -10.71 2.85 -1.61
CA THR A 121 -11.42 2.32 -0.45
C THR A 121 -11.31 3.25 0.77
N THR A 122 -10.16 3.90 0.96
CA THR A 122 -9.96 4.85 2.06
C THR A 122 -10.81 6.10 1.89
N ILE A 123 -10.82 6.71 0.70
CA ILE A 123 -11.63 7.91 0.42
C ILE A 123 -13.12 7.57 0.47
N MET A 124 -13.55 6.46 -0.11
CA MET A 124 -14.95 6.05 -0.06
C MET A 124 -15.41 5.76 1.37
N GLY A 125 -14.58 5.10 2.17
CA GLY A 125 -14.87 4.88 3.58
C GLY A 125 -15.06 6.17 4.38
N LEU A 126 -14.32 7.23 4.04
CA LEU A 126 -14.50 8.56 4.65
C LEU A 126 -15.80 9.24 4.18
N ILE A 127 -16.20 9.07 2.93
CA ILE A 127 -17.41 9.67 2.35
C ILE A 127 -18.68 8.97 2.85
N GLU A 128 -18.67 7.65 2.85
CA GLU A 128 -19.84 6.83 3.21
C GLU A 128 -20.05 6.75 4.72
N GLY A 129 -19.01 7.03 5.49
CA GLY A 129 -19.00 6.72 6.92
C GLY A 129 -18.89 5.20 7.12
N ALA A 130 -18.59 4.77 8.34
CA ALA A 130 -18.51 3.36 8.67
C ALA A 130 -19.93 2.73 8.66
N ALA A 131 -20.38 2.25 7.52
CA ALA A 131 -21.59 1.44 7.44
C ALA A 131 -21.32 0.04 8.04
N PRO A 132 -22.15 -0.46 8.97
CA PRO A 132 -21.91 -1.73 9.67
C PRO A 132 -21.75 -2.95 8.74
N ASP A 133 -22.37 -2.90 7.56
CA ASP A 133 -22.43 -4.01 6.59
C ASP A 133 -21.47 -3.84 5.40
N SER A 134 -20.66 -2.78 5.36
CA SER A 134 -19.66 -2.63 4.30
C SER A 134 -18.48 -3.56 4.55
N PRO A 135 -17.98 -4.29 3.52
CA PRO A 135 -16.73 -5.05 3.65
C PRO A 135 -15.63 -4.12 4.16
N ALA A 136 -14.89 -4.59 5.17
CA ALA A 136 -13.78 -3.80 5.69
C ALA A 136 -12.82 -3.43 4.54
N PRO A 137 -12.22 -2.24 4.52
CA PRO A 137 -11.25 -1.86 3.49
C PRO A 137 -10.16 -2.91 3.28
N GLY A 138 -9.76 -3.60 4.34
CA GLY A 138 -8.79 -4.68 4.32
C GLY A 138 -9.25 -5.91 3.53
N ASP A 139 -10.52 -6.27 3.58
CA ASP A 139 -11.05 -7.46 2.90
C ASP A 139 -10.96 -7.30 1.37
N ARG A 140 -11.31 -6.09 0.88
CA ARG A 140 -11.20 -5.77 -0.56
C ARG A 140 -9.74 -5.77 -1.02
N LEU A 141 -8.87 -5.16 -0.25
CA LEU A 141 -7.44 -5.10 -0.55
C LEU A 141 -6.83 -6.51 -0.53
N ALA A 142 -7.17 -7.34 0.45
CA ALA A 142 -6.72 -8.72 0.55
C ALA A 142 -7.20 -9.57 -0.63
N ALA A 143 -8.47 -9.44 -1.05
CA ALA A 143 -9.01 -10.13 -2.21
C ALA A 143 -8.27 -9.77 -3.50
N VAL A 144 -8.00 -8.49 -3.72
CA VAL A 144 -7.24 -8.01 -4.89
C VAL A 144 -5.80 -8.51 -4.82
N PHE A 145 -5.13 -8.34 -3.69
CA PHE A 145 -3.76 -8.79 -3.50
C PHE A 145 -3.63 -10.30 -3.79
N ARG A 146 -4.54 -11.11 -3.22
CA ARG A 146 -4.61 -12.53 -3.46
C ARG A 146 -4.75 -12.89 -4.94
N SER A 147 -5.63 -12.19 -5.66
CA SER A 147 -5.89 -12.45 -7.08
C SER A 147 -4.69 -12.19 -7.98
N MET A 148 -3.69 -11.46 -7.49
CA MET A 148 -2.46 -11.15 -8.22
C MET A 148 -1.30 -12.10 -7.92
N LEU A 149 -1.50 -13.08 -7.02
CA LEU A 149 -0.47 -14.05 -6.63
C LEU A 149 -0.70 -15.42 -7.29
N ARG A 150 0.39 -16.09 -7.63
CA ARG A 150 0.42 -17.50 -8.05
C ARG A 150 1.61 -18.20 -7.41
N PRO A 151 1.60 -19.56 -7.32
CA PRO A 151 2.79 -20.31 -6.91
C PRO A 151 4.02 -19.93 -7.73
N LEU A 152 5.17 -19.93 -7.09
CA LEU A 152 6.47 -19.84 -7.75
C LEU A 152 6.75 -21.20 -8.36
N ASP A 153 6.98 -21.27 -9.68
CA ASP A 153 7.31 -22.50 -10.42
C ASP A 153 8.72 -23.00 -10.07
#